data_4bca83a6938a51df1937afdcdf116ad9
#
_entry.id   4bca83a6938a51df1937afdcdf116ad9
#
_cell.length_a   1.000
_cell.length_b   1.000
_cell.length_c   1.000
_cell.angle_alpha   90.00
_cell.angle_beta   90.00
_cell.angle_gamma   90.00
#
_symmetry.space_group_name_H-M   'P 1'
#
loop_
_entity.id
_entity.type
_entity.pdbx_description
1 polymer ?
#
loop_
_entity_poly.entity_id
_entity_poly.type
_entity_poly.pdbx_seq_one_letter_code
_entity_poly.pdbx_strand_id
1 'polypeptide(L)'
;MLQARYAPYRLYFKEPSGTSRGVLTYKDTYFVQVRDSDDPSRVGWGECALFKGLGSDDDPRYEAELSHACRTIGESEPAEFLSKLGRWSSLRFGFETALQNLAGWHDYPSSFVNGTYAITINGLVWMGDSETMLRRMEEKLKAGFKCIKLKIGAIDFDAELRLLAAVRSRYDRSQVELRVDANGAFTPQNALSKIERLARYDLHSIE
;
A
#
# COMPACT_ATOMS: atom_id res chain seq x y z
N MET A 1 -2.45 -12.59 -31.09
CA MET A 1 -1.13 -12.05 -30.63
C MET A 1 -1.37 -10.93 -29.61
N LEU A 2 -0.62 -10.90 -28.49
CA LEU A 2 -0.77 -9.84 -27.48
C LEU A 2 -0.22 -8.50 -27.96
N GLN A 3 -0.96 -7.45 -27.65
CA GLN A 3 -0.60 -6.05 -27.87
C GLN A 3 -0.82 -5.27 -26.59
N ALA A 4 0.04 -4.30 -26.29
CA ALA A 4 -0.13 -3.45 -25.13
C ALA A 4 0.07 -1.96 -25.46
N ARG A 5 -0.60 -1.13 -24.65
CA ARG A 5 -0.38 0.31 -24.61
C ARG A 5 -0.45 0.80 -23.17
N TYR A 6 0.14 1.93 -22.89
CA TYR A 6 0.06 2.56 -21.58
C TYR A 6 -0.39 4.02 -21.65
N ALA A 7 -0.89 4.52 -20.52
CA ALA A 7 -1.20 5.93 -20.36
C ALA A 7 -0.72 6.39 -18.97
N PRO A 8 -0.01 7.53 -18.88
CA PRO A 8 0.30 8.16 -17.60
C PRO A 8 -0.98 8.71 -16.99
N TYR A 9 -1.07 8.65 -15.67
CA TYR A 9 -2.19 9.21 -14.93
C TYR A 9 -1.72 9.78 -13.59
N ARG A 10 -2.24 10.95 -13.20
CA ARG A 10 -1.95 11.56 -11.91
C ARG A 10 -3.15 11.42 -10.98
N LEU A 11 -2.92 10.75 -9.86
CA LEU A 11 -3.86 10.60 -8.75
C LEU A 11 -3.60 11.70 -7.72
N TYR A 12 -4.57 12.55 -7.45
CA TYR A 12 -4.49 13.54 -6.39
C TYR A 12 -5.05 12.97 -5.09
N PHE A 13 -4.31 13.11 -4.00
CA PHE A 13 -4.81 12.73 -2.68
C PHE A 13 -5.92 13.69 -2.26
N LYS A 14 -6.96 13.18 -1.62
CA LYS A 14 -8.04 14.00 -1.06
C LYS A 14 -7.55 14.88 0.09
N GLU A 15 -6.57 14.38 0.83
CA GLU A 15 -5.84 15.11 1.88
C GLU A 15 -4.34 14.84 1.71
N PRO A 16 -3.45 15.80 2.05
CA PRO A 16 -2.02 15.55 2.04
C PRO A 16 -1.64 14.33 2.85
N SER A 17 -0.84 13.44 2.28
CA SER A 17 -0.46 12.17 2.89
C SER A 17 0.96 12.24 3.42
N GLY A 18 1.11 12.35 4.74
CA GLY A 18 2.41 12.33 5.40
C GLY A 18 3.06 10.95 5.31
N THR A 19 4.34 10.90 5.00
CA THR A 19 5.17 9.69 5.04
C THR A 19 6.44 9.96 5.82
N SER A 20 7.21 8.93 6.17
CA SER A 20 8.52 9.10 6.80
C SER A 20 9.54 9.87 5.93
N ARG A 21 9.24 10.08 4.64
CA ARG A 21 10.11 10.77 3.67
C ARG A 21 9.54 12.09 3.15
N GLY A 22 8.40 12.53 3.67
CA GLY A 22 7.77 13.79 3.27
C GLY A 22 6.28 13.68 3.08
N VAL A 23 5.67 14.75 2.59
CA VAL A 23 4.21 14.86 2.37
C VAL A 23 3.90 14.71 0.88
N LEU A 24 3.02 13.79 0.56
CA LEU A 24 2.56 13.54 -0.80
C LEU A 24 1.19 14.20 -1.00
N THR A 25 1.04 14.94 -2.09
CA THR A 25 -0.22 15.56 -2.53
C THR A 25 -0.77 14.90 -3.79
N TYR A 26 0.06 14.17 -4.51
CA TYR A 26 -0.31 13.39 -5.69
C TYR A 26 0.61 12.15 -5.82
N LYS A 27 0.17 11.21 -6.65
CA LYS A 27 0.94 10.06 -7.10
C LYS A 27 0.81 9.96 -8.61
N ASP A 28 1.94 9.95 -9.32
CA ASP A 28 1.96 9.59 -10.73
C ASP A 28 1.97 8.07 -10.87
N THR A 29 1.19 7.56 -11.79
CA THR A 29 1.10 6.13 -12.10
C THR A 29 0.91 5.93 -13.60
N TYR A 30 1.02 4.69 -14.06
CA TYR A 30 0.77 4.32 -15.46
C TYR A 30 -0.23 3.17 -15.51
N PHE A 31 -1.31 3.37 -16.23
CA PHE A 31 -2.21 2.27 -16.57
C PHE A 31 -1.73 1.58 -17.84
N VAL A 32 -1.66 0.26 -17.80
CA VAL A 32 -1.36 -0.57 -18.96
C VAL A 32 -2.64 -1.30 -19.39
N GLN A 33 -2.86 -1.32 -20.69
CA GLN A 33 -3.93 -2.09 -21.33
C GLN A 33 -3.29 -3.15 -22.20
N VAL A 34 -3.68 -4.41 -22.00
CA VAL A 34 -3.30 -5.54 -22.84
C VAL A 34 -4.52 -6.05 -23.57
N ARG A 35 -4.40 -6.38 -24.84
CA ARG A 35 -5.46 -6.96 -25.66
C ARG A 35 -4.93 -8.11 -26.52
N ASP A 36 -5.82 -9.00 -26.91
CA ASP A 36 -5.54 -9.97 -27.97
C ASP A 36 -5.84 -9.35 -29.32
N SER A 37 -4.91 -9.43 -30.29
CA SER A 37 -5.16 -8.96 -31.66
C SER A 37 -6.26 -9.73 -32.37
N ASP A 38 -6.44 -11.00 -32.01
CA ASP A 38 -7.40 -11.91 -32.65
C ASP A 38 -8.83 -11.74 -32.08
N ASP A 39 -8.92 -11.18 -30.88
CA ASP A 39 -10.19 -10.75 -30.25
C ASP A 39 -10.03 -9.39 -29.58
N PRO A 40 -10.14 -8.29 -30.32
CA PRO A 40 -9.97 -6.94 -29.77
C PRO A 40 -10.98 -6.51 -28.70
N SER A 41 -12.07 -7.25 -28.55
CA SER A 41 -13.08 -7.02 -27.48
C SER A 41 -12.56 -7.46 -26.11
N ARG A 42 -11.60 -8.39 -26.07
CA ARG A 42 -10.95 -8.85 -24.85
C ARG A 42 -9.81 -7.93 -24.47
N VAL A 43 -9.98 -7.27 -23.35
CA VAL A 43 -9.03 -6.28 -22.85
C VAL A 43 -8.74 -6.55 -21.38
N GLY A 44 -7.46 -6.58 -21.03
CA GLY A 44 -6.99 -6.65 -19.66
C GLY A 44 -6.35 -5.33 -19.22
N TRP A 45 -6.56 -4.95 -17.96
CA TRP A 45 -6.03 -3.74 -17.38
C TRP A 45 -5.12 -4.03 -16.18
N GLY A 46 -4.06 -3.25 -16.06
CA GLY A 46 -3.17 -3.27 -14.91
C GLY A 46 -2.63 -1.88 -14.59
N GLU A 47 -2.11 -1.70 -13.38
CA GLU A 47 -1.49 -0.48 -12.94
C GLU A 47 0.00 -0.73 -12.65
N CYS A 48 0.86 0.00 -13.36
CA CYS A 48 2.29 0.07 -13.08
C CYS A 48 2.51 1.19 -12.05
N ALA A 49 2.36 0.84 -10.78
CA ALA A 49 2.25 1.75 -9.67
C ALA A 49 3.62 2.20 -9.13
N LEU A 50 4.35 3.00 -9.92
CA LEU A 50 5.59 3.61 -9.46
C LEU A 50 5.33 4.55 -8.26
N PHE A 51 6.16 4.45 -7.23
CA PHE A 51 6.16 5.37 -6.10
C PHE A 51 7.50 6.12 -6.04
N LYS A 52 7.52 7.34 -6.58
CA LYS A 52 8.73 8.18 -6.60
C LYS A 52 9.24 8.45 -5.18
N GLY A 53 10.53 8.30 -4.97
CA GLY A 53 11.19 8.49 -3.68
C GLY A 53 10.97 7.35 -2.66
N LEU A 54 10.12 6.37 -2.96
CA LEU A 54 9.79 5.27 -2.03
C LEU A 54 10.03 3.89 -2.63
N GLY A 55 9.71 3.70 -3.90
CA GLY A 55 9.82 2.40 -4.57
C GLY A 55 11.22 2.11 -5.11
N SER A 56 11.57 0.82 -5.25
CA SER A 56 12.82 0.36 -5.88
C SER A 56 12.90 0.66 -7.38
N ASP A 57 11.76 0.93 -8.00
CA ASP A 57 11.63 1.19 -9.43
C ASP A 57 11.76 2.69 -9.79
N ASP A 58 12.08 3.54 -8.81
CA ASP A 58 12.29 4.98 -9.05
C ASP A 58 13.61 5.22 -9.79
N ASP A 59 13.57 5.07 -11.09
CA ASP A 59 14.70 5.15 -12.01
C ASP A 59 14.28 5.97 -13.25
N PRO A 60 15.13 6.89 -13.75
CA PRO A 60 14.82 7.69 -14.94
C PRO A 60 14.48 6.89 -16.20
N ARG A 61 14.89 5.63 -16.26
CA ARG A 61 14.60 4.72 -17.39
C ARG A 61 13.23 4.06 -17.33
N TYR A 62 12.48 4.25 -16.24
CA TYR A 62 11.23 3.54 -15.97
C TYR A 62 10.24 3.61 -17.14
N GLU A 63 9.97 4.80 -17.66
CA GLU A 63 9.01 4.97 -18.75
C GLU A 63 9.53 4.40 -20.08
N ALA A 64 10.83 4.46 -20.32
CA ALA A 64 11.46 3.83 -21.49
C ALA A 64 11.30 2.29 -21.44
N GLU A 65 11.48 1.69 -20.26
CA GLU A 65 11.29 0.25 -20.06
C GLU A 65 9.80 -0.13 -20.17
N LEU A 66 8.88 0.68 -19.62
CA LEU A 66 7.44 0.47 -19.81
C LEU A 66 7.05 0.51 -21.29
N SER A 67 7.59 1.49 -22.03
CA SER A 67 7.38 1.59 -23.49
C SER A 67 7.95 0.39 -24.23
N HIS A 68 9.15 -0.07 -23.84
CA HIS A 68 9.76 -1.28 -24.39
C HIS A 68 8.91 -2.52 -24.12
N ALA A 69 8.46 -2.72 -22.88
CA ALA A 69 7.59 -3.81 -22.50
C ALA A 69 6.29 -3.84 -23.32
N CYS A 70 5.66 -2.67 -23.54
CA CYS A 70 4.47 -2.59 -24.40
C CYS A 70 4.72 -3.03 -25.83
N ARG A 71 5.91 -2.77 -26.39
CA ARG A 71 6.26 -3.19 -27.78
C ARG A 71 6.55 -4.67 -27.89
N THR A 72 7.10 -5.28 -26.82
CA THR A 72 7.65 -6.65 -26.87
C THR A 72 6.75 -7.72 -26.25
N ILE A 73 5.61 -7.35 -25.67
CA ILE A 73 4.70 -8.30 -24.99
C ILE A 73 4.22 -9.45 -25.89
N GLY A 74 4.13 -9.24 -27.19
CA GLY A 74 3.71 -10.26 -28.15
C GLY A 74 4.83 -11.12 -28.73
N GLU A 75 6.10 -10.90 -28.33
CA GLU A 75 7.27 -11.58 -28.90
C GLU A 75 7.60 -12.91 -28.20
N SER A 76 7.02 -13.17 -27.03
CA SER A 76 7.24 -14.40 -26.26
C SER A 76 5.99 -14.77 -25.45
N GLU A 77 6.01 -16.00 -24.89
CA GLU A 77 4.95 -16.45 -23.98
C GLU A 77 4.88 -15.55 -22.75
N PRO A 78 3.67 -15.35 -22.15
CA PRO A 78 3.48 -14.45 -21.02
C PRO A 78 4.42 -14.68 -19.82
N ALA A 79 4.70 -15.92 -19.48
CA ALA A 79 5.60 -16.24 -18.37
C ALA A 79 7.05 -15.81 -18.64
N GLU A 80 7.53 -16.02 -19.89
CA GLU A 80 8.85 -15.57 -20.31
C GLU A 80 8.94 -14.05 -20.36
N PHE A 81 7.92 -13.38 -20.91
CA PHE A 81 7.82 -11.93 -20.92
C PHE A 81 7.91 -11.35 -19.50
N LEU A 82 7.11 -11.86 -18.57
CA LEU A 82 7.10 -11.39 -17.16
C LEU A 82 8.45 -11.63 -16.47
N SER A 83 9.17 -12.70 -16.80
CA SER A 83 10.49 -12.97 -16.23
C SER A 83 11.53 -11.91 -16.61
N LYS A 84 11.44 -11.32 -17.82
CA LYS A 84 12.29 -10.23 -18.28
C LYS A 84 12.09 -8.91 -17.52
N LEU A 85 10.94 -8.75 -16.87
CA LEU A 85 10.61 -7.59 -16.03
C LEU A 85 11.07 -7.73 -14.57
N GLY A 86 11.85 -8.74 -14.22
CA GLY A 86 12.19 -9.08 -12.83
C GLY A 86 12.83 -7.96 -12.01
N ARG A 87 13.54 -7.02 -12.63
CA ARG A 87 14.10 -5.82 -11.99
C ARG A 87 13.03 -4.77 -11.66
N TRP A 88 11.98 -4.71 -12.45
CA TRP A 88 10.95 -3.67 -12.44
C TRP A 88 9.68 -4.22 -11.81
N SER A 89 9.64 -4.27 -10.49
CA SER A 89 8.56 -4.93 -9.74
C SER A 89 7.17 -4.35 -10.03
N SER A 90 7.05 -3.04 -10.17
CA SER A 90 5.77 -2.40 -10.48
C SER A 90 5.36 -2.58 -11.94
N LEU A 91 6.30 -2.62 -12.90
CA LEU A 91 5.98 -2.99 -14.27
C LEU A 91 5.49 -4.44 -14.34
N ARG A 92 6.25 -5.35 -13.73
CA ARG A 92 5.86 -6.76 -13.67
C ARG A 92 4.47 -6.93 -13.10
N PHE A 93 4.18 -6.31 -11.95
CA PHE A 93 2.86 -6.38 -11.32
C PHE A 93 1.75 -5.86 -12.24
N GLY A 94 1.97 -4.71 -12.90
CA GLY A 94 0.99 -4.12 -13.81
C GLY A 94 0.68 -5.02 -15.01
N PHE A 95 1.72 -5.56 -15.67
CA PHE A 95 1.51 -6.48 -16.79
C PHE A 95 0.93 -7.82 -16.36
N GLU A 96 1.38 -8.39 -15.24
CA GLU A 96 0.82 -9.62 -14.69
C GLU A 96 -0.66 -9.47 -14.37
N THR A 97 -1.05 -8.37 -13.73
CA THR A 97 -2.45 -8.05 -13.43
C THR A 97 -3.26 -7.89 -14.73
N ALA A 98 -2.72 -7.19 -15.74
CA ALA A 98 -3.41 -7.02 -17.02
C ALA A 98 -3.61 -8.35 -17.77
N LEU A 99 -2.61 -9.23 -17.75
CA LEU A 99 -2.70 -10.55 -18.37
C LEU A 99 -3.71 -11.45 -17.66
N GLN A 100 -3.74 -11.44 -16.32
CA GLN A 100 -4.73 -12.15 -15.54
C GLN A 100 -6.15 -11.63 -15.79
N ASN A 101 -6.31 -10.31 -15.85
CA ASN A 101 -7.59 -9.67 -16.18
C ASN A 101 -8.06 -10.05 -17.60
N LEU A 102 -7.15 -10.05 -18.59
CA LEU A 102 -7.42 -10.50 -19.96
C LEU A 102 -7.87 -11.97 -20.01
N ALA A 103 -7.26 -12.83 -19.20
CA ALA A 103 -7.60 -14.24 -19.10
C ALA A 103 -8.94 -14.49 -18.39
N GLY A 104 -9.59 -13.45 -17.85
CA GLY A 104 -10.83 -13.60 -17.08
C GLY A 104 -10.59 -14.15 -15.65
N TRP A 105 -9.40 -14.02 -15.15
CA TRP A 105 -9.01 -14.55 -13.85
C TRP A 105 -9.46 -13.60 -12.72
N HIS A 106 -10.76 -13.63 -12.44
CA HIS A 106 -11.36 -12.84 -11.35
C HIS A 106 -11.75 -13.70 -10.15
N ASP A 107 -11.71 -15.01 -10.31
CA ASP A 107 -12.29 -15.92 -9.35
C ASP A 107 -11.20 -16.63 -8.54
N TYR A 108 -10.78 -16.00 -7.47
CA TYR A 108 -10.16 -16.73 -6.37
C TYR A 108 -11.29 -17.41 -5.59
N PRO A 109 -11.48 -18.74 -5.70
CA PRO A 109 -12.58 -19.43 -5.04
C PRO A 109 -12.37 -19.39 -3.52
N SER A 110 -12.97 -18.42 -2.87
CA SER A 110 -12.91 -18.27 -1.43
C SER A 110 -14.21 -17.72 -0.87
N SER A 111 -14.48 -18.04 0.38
CA SER A 111 -15.63 -17.51 1.09
C SER A 111 -15.63 -15.99 1.22
N PHE A 112 -14.46 -15.36 1.18
CA PHE A 112 -14.32 -13.90 1.15
C PHE A 112 -14.77 -13.33 -0.21
N VAL A 113 -14.28 -13.88 -1.31
CA VAL A 113 -14.62 -13.40 -2.67
C VAL A 113 -16.11 -13.58 -2.99
N ASN A 114 -16.71 -14.68 -2.56
CA ASN A 114 -18.15 -14.90 -2.75
C ASN A 114 -19.05 -14.16 -1.73
N GLY A 115 -18.46 -13.37 -0.82
CA GLY A 115 -19.17 -12.54 0.15
C GLY A 115 -19.77 -13.28 1.34
N THR A 116 -19.44 -14.55 1.55
CA THR A 116 -19.94 -15.34 2.70
C THR A 116 -19.08 -15.24 3.95
N TYR A 117 -17.89 -14.63 3.85
CA TYR A 117 -16.98 -14.40 4.97
C TYR A 117 -16.34 -13.01 4.87
N ALA A 118 -16.22 -12.32 6.00
CA ALA A 118 -15.54 -11.02 6.09
C ALA A 118 -14.14 -11.18 6.69
N ILE A 119 -13.15 -10.49 6.12
CA ILE A 119 -11.80 -10.40 6.69
C ILE A 119 -11.74 -9.22 7.65
N THR A 120 -11.35 -9.47 8.89
CA THR A 120 -11.14 -8.41 9.89
C THR A 120 -9.94 -7.55 9.51
N ILE A 121 -10.13 -6.24 9.47
CA ILE A 121 -9.08 -5.26 9.22
C ILE A 121 -8.90 -4.30 10.40
N ASN A 122 -7.74 -3.65 10.52
CA ASN A 122 -7.51 -2.59 11.49
C ASN A 122 -8.06 -1.23 11.02
N GLY A 123 -8.46 -0.41 11.96
CA GLY A 123 -8.63 1.03 11.75
C GLY A 123 -7.27 1.70 11.71
N LEU A 124 -6.87 2.23 10.53
CA LEU A 124 -5.60 2.92 10.37
C LEU A 124 -5.72 4.39 10.81
N VAL A 125 -4.82 4.80 11.72
CA VAL A 125 -4.58 6.20 12.08
C VAL A 125 -3.31 6.65 11.38
N TRP A 126 -3.47 7.41 10.30
CA TRP A 126 -2.38 7.92 9.50
C TRP A 126 -1.65 9.05 10.21
N MET A 127 -0.39 9.28 9.85
CA MET A 127 0.45 10.37 10.38
C MET A 127 -0.24 11.73 10.24
N GLY A 128 -0.03 12.59 11.22
CA GLY A 128 -0.54 13.95 11.30
C GLY A 128 0.00 14.61 12.57
N ASP A 129 -0.46 15.81 12.89
CA ASP A 129 -0.24 16.38 14.22
C ASP A 129 -1.04 15.60 15.29
N SER A 130 -0.72 15.85 16.56
CA SER A 130 -1.27 15.11 17.69
C SER A 130 -2.80 15.21 17.76
N GLU A 131 -3.38 16.37 17.45
CA GLU A 131 -4.83 16.61 17.49
C GLU A 131 -5.54 15.84 16.36
N THR A 132 -5.01 15.92 15.14
CA THR A 132 -5.53 15.19 13.99
C THR A 132 -5.48 13.68 14.21
N MET A 133 -4.38 13.16 14.76
CA MET A 133 -4.24 11.73 15.03
C MET A 133 -5.22 11.28 16.14
N LEU A 134 -5.41 12.07 17.19
CA LEU A 134 -6.38 11.79 18.23
C LEU A 134 -7.81 11.73 17.68
N ARG A 135 -8.20 12.73 16.91
CA ARG A 135 -9.52 12.77 16.25
C ARG A 135 -9.74 11.55 15.35
N ARG A 136 -8.78 11.24 14.48
CA ARG A 136 -8.85 10.07 13.58
C ARG A 136 -8.98 8.75 14.37
N MET A 137 -8.26 8.63 15.46
CA MET A 137 -8.33 7.47 16.34
C MET A 137 -9.74 7.34 16.97
N GLU A 138 -10.29 8.41 17.49
CA GLU A 138 -11.65 8.43 18.08
C GLU A 138 -12.72 8.10 17.02
N GLU A 139 -12.59 8.60 15.81
CA GLU A 139 -13.46 8.25 14.68
C GLU A 139 -13.45 6.74 14.38
N LYS A 140 -12.26 6.10 14.38
CA LYS A 140 -12.13 4.65 14.17
C LYS A 140 -12.75 3.85 15.32
N LEU A 141 -12.50 4.26 16.56
CA LEU A 141 -13.11 3.62 17.74
C LEU A 141 -14.64 3.75 17.71
N LYS A 142 -15.16 4.94 17.39
CA LYS A 142 -16.60 5.19 17.24
C LYS A 142 -17.21 4.38 16.09
N ALA A 143 -16.47 4.16 15.03
CA ALA A 143 -16.88 3.30 13.90
C ALA A 143 -16.84 1.79 14.24
N GLY A 144 -16.41 1.42 15.45
CA GLY A 144 -16.46 0.04 15.95
C GLY A 144 -15.23 -0.81 15.63
N PHE A 145 -14.13 -0.22 15.14
CA PHE A 145 -12.88 -0.97 14.95
C PHE A 145 -12.35 -1.48 16.30
N LYS A 146 -12.05 -2.79 16.33
CA LYS A 146 -11.47 -3.47 17.51
C LYS A 146 -9.95 -3.60 17.44
N CYS A 147 -9.34 -3.21 16.35
CA CYS A 147 -7.90 -3.10 16.17
C CYS A 147 -7.58 -1.72 15.60
N ILE A 148 -6.70 -0.98 16.26
CA ILE A 148 -6.22 0.33 15.82
C ILE A 148 -4.73 0.25 15.55
N LYS A 149 -4.33 0.62 14.32
CA LYS A 149 -2.92 0.74 13.93
C LYS A 149 -2.54 2.21 13.80
N LEU A 150 -1.62 2.69 14.64
CA LEU A 150 -1.10 4.05 14.58
C LEU A 150 0.22 4.08 13.80
N LYS A 151 0.32 4.99 12.85
CA LYS A 151 1.61 5.36 12.24
C LYS A 151 2.33 6.30 13.21
N ILE A 152 3.55 5.93 13.61
CA ILE A 152 4.40 6.68 14.53
C ILE A 152 5.73 7.05 13.88
N GLY A 153 6.51 7.93 14.54
CA GLY A 153 7.83 8.36 14.06
C GLY A 153 7.82 9.66 13.25
N ALA A 154 6.68 10.34 13.14
CA ALA A 154 6.55 11.60 12.41
C ALA A 154 6.45 12.84 13.33
N ILE A 155 6.01 12.66 14.57
CA ILE A 155 5.89 13.73 15.57
C ILE A 155 6.74 13.40 16.80
N ASP A 156 6.68 14.27 17.80
CA ASP A 156 7.37 14.02 19.07
C ASP A 156 6.93 12.68 19.69
N PHE A 157 7.91 11.87 20.08
CA PHE A 157 7.65 10.50 20.53
C PHE A 157 6.82 10.46 21.83
N ASP A 158 6.97 11.45 22.71
CA ASP A 158 6.14 11.52 23.92
C ASP A 158 4.67 11.91 23.59
N ALA A 159 4.47 12.67 22.51
CA ALA A 159 3.13 12.92 21.99
C ALA A 159 2.49 11.63 21.45
N GLU A 160 3.25 10.81 20.74
CA GLU A 160 2.77 9.50 20.26
C GLU A 160 2.41 8.56 21.43
N LEU A 161 3.22 8.53 22.49
CA LEU A 161 2.90 7.76 23.70
C LEU A 161 1.64 8.26 24.40
N ARG A 162 1.38 9.57 24.40
CA ARG A 162 0.12 10.12 24.94
C ARG A 162 -1.11 9.65 24.17
N LEU A 163 -1.01 9.48 22.84
CA LEU A 163 -2.10 8.91 22.03
C LEU A 163 -2.40 7.46 22.45
N LEU A 164 -1.35 6.64 22.63
CA LEU A 164 -1.51 5.26 23.12
C LEU A 164 -2.11 5.22 24.52
N ALA A 165 -1.64 6.10 25.43
CA ALA A 165 -2.18 6.24 26.77
C ALA A 165 -3.66 6.63 26.75
N ALA A 166 -4.08 7.52 25.85
CA ALA A 166 -5.48 7.92 25.71
C ALA A 166 -6.40 6.75 25.32
N VAL A 167 -5.91 5.82 24.49
CA VAL A 167 -6.68 4.58 24.20
C VAL A 167 -6.71 3.68 25.43
N ARG A 168 -5.55 3.39 26.02
CA ARG A 168 -5.45 2.45 27.16
C ARG A 168 -6.14 2.93 28.43
N SER A 169 -6.37 4.25 28.59
CA SER A 169 -7.17 4.77 29.68
C SER A 169 -8.67 4.45 29.57
N ARG A 170 -9.16 4.11 28.36
CA ARG A 170 -10.58 3.83 28.09
C ARG A 170 -10.83 2.37 27.72
N TYR A 171 -9.86 1.71 27.09
CA TYR A 171 -10.00 0.36 26.54
C TYR A 171 -8.78 -0.47 26.90
N ASP A 172 -9.00 -1.61 27.53
CA ASP A 172 -7.96 -2.60 27.77
C ASP A 172 -7.61 -3.38 26.48
N ARG A 173 -6.62 -4.25 26.60
CA ARG A 173 -6.14 -5.07 25.46
C ARG A 173 -7.21 -6.01 24.91
N SER A 174 -8.14 -6.48 25.74
CA SER A 174 -9.20 -7.41 25.30
C SER A 174 -10.28 -6.68 24.49
N GLN A 175 -10.46 -5.39 24.74
CA GLN A 175 -11.47 -4.56 24.08
C GLN A 175 -10.94 -3.96 22.76
N VAL A 176 -9.69 -3.48 22.75
CA VAL A 176 -9.06 -2.86 21.59
C VAL A 176 -7.61 -3.31 21.47
N GLU A 177 -7.30 -4.00 20.37
CA GLU A 177 -5.94 -4.31 19.98
C GLU A 177 -5.23 -3.05 19.44
N LEU A 178 -4.02 -2.77 19.92
CA LEU A 178 -3.18 -1.69 19.40
C LEU A 178 -1.98 -2.23 18.64
N ARG A 179 -1.74 -1.64 17.49
CA ARG A 179 -0.54 -1.86 16.67
C ARG A 179 0.10 -0.52 16.37
N VAL A 180 1.42 -0.48 16.24
CA VAL A 180 2.14 0.71 15.77
C VAL A 180 3.04 0.36 14.60
N ASP A 181 3.30 1.36 13.76
CA ASP A 181 4.21 1.24 12.62
C ASP A 181 5.09 2.48 12.58
N ALA A 182 6.37 2.28 12.87
CA ALA A 182 7.37 3.33 12.95
C ALA A 182 7.98 3.69 11.58
N ASN A 183 7.69 2.92 10.54
CA ASN A 183 8.18 3.17 9.17
C ASN A 183 9.70 3.47 9.07
N GLY A 184 10.51 2.78 9.88
CA GLY A 184 11.95 2.97 9.92
C GLY A 184 12.43 4.25 10.62
N ALA A 185 11.58 4.91 11.43
CA ALA A 185 11.95 6.14 12.15
C ALA A 185 12.87 5.90 13.37
N PHE A 186 13.08 4.66 13.77
CA PHE A 186 13.96 4.33 14.89
C PHE A 186 15.39 4.05 14.39
N THR A 187 16.38 4.55 15.12
CA THR A 187 17.80 4.26 14.86
C THR A 187 18.27 3.12 15.76
N PRO A 188 19.38 2.42 15.44
CA PRO A 188 19.96 1.42 16.33
C PRO A 188 20.23 1.92 17.76
N GLN A 189 20.53 3.22 17.91
CA GLN A 189 20.87 3.84 19.20
C GLN A 189 19.63 4.10 20.08
N ASN A 190 18.46 4.32 19.48
CA ASN A 190 17.24 4.68 20.24
C ASN A 190 16.12 3.64 20.16
N ALA A 191 16.23 2.63 19.28
CA ALA A 191 15.19 1.64 19.05
C ALA A 191 14.82 0.91 20.34
N LEU A 192 15.80 0.37 21.07
CA LEU A 192 15.53 -0.42 22.27
C LEU A 192 14.77 0.38 23.32
N SER A 193 15.24 1.60 23.66
CA SER A 193 14.61 2.45 24.65
C SER A 193 13.17 2.87 24.26
N LYS A 194 12.94 3.11 22.95
CA LYS A 194 11.60 3.43 22.46
C LYS A 194 10.67 2.21 22.51
N ILE A 195 11.16 1.02 22.13
CA ILE A 195 10.39 -0.23 22.20
C ILE A 195 10.01 -0.56 23.64
N GLU A 196 10.92 -0.41 24.60
CA GLU A 196 10.63 -0.61 26.04
C GLU A 196 9.53 0.32 26.56
N ARG A 197 9.49 1.57 26.08
CA ARG A 197 8.42 2.51 26.44
C ARG A 197 7.10 2.17 25.76
N LEU A 198 7.13 1.74 24.51
CA LEU A 198 5.95 1.29 23.75
C LEU A 198 5.35 0.02 24.36
N ALA A 199 6.17 -0.92 24.83
CA ALA A 199 5.73 -2.17 25.43
C ALA A 199 4.80 -1.99 26.65
N ARG A 200 4.84 -0.81 27.31
CA ARG A 200 3.97 -0.49 28.46
C ARG A 200 2.49 -0.31 28.08
N TYR A 201 2.18 -0.25 26.78
CA TYR A 201 0.81 -0.05 26.27
C TYR A 201 0.16 -1.33 25.76
N ASP A 202 0.66 -2.51 26.14
CA ASP A 202 0.10 -3.81 25.70
C ASP A 202 -0.15 -3.87 24.20
N LEU A 203 0.87 -3.51 23.42
CA LEU A 203 0.80 -3.56 21.95
C LEU A 203 0.79 -5.00 21.46
N HIS A 204 0.04 -5.25 20.39
CA HIS A 204 0.09 -6.52 19.67
C HIS A 204 1.40 -6.63 18.86
N SER A 205 1.77 -5.56 18.15
CA SER A 205 2.94 -5.57 17.26
C SER A 205 3.47 -4.17 16.98
N ILE A 206 4.75 -4.14 16.60
CA ILE A 206 5.46 -2.97 16.06
C ILE A 206 6.02 -3.36 14.70
N GLU A 207 5.78 -2.55 13.68
CA GLU A 207 6.37 -2.65 12.35
C GLU A 207 7.51 -1.63 12.19
#